data_f42a17fc75ce258577e7b0ceafefd2fd
#
_entry.id   f42a17fc75ce258577e7b0ceafefd2fd
#
_cell.length_a   1.000
_cell.length_b   1.000
_cell.length_c   1.000
_cell.angle_alpha   90.00
_cell.angle_beta   90.00
_cell.angle_gamma   90.00
#
_symmetry.space_group_name_H-M   'P 1'
#
loop_
_entity.id
_entity.type
_entity.pdbx_description
1 polymer ?
#
loop_
_entity_poly.entity_id
_entity_poly.type
_entity_poly.pdbx_seq_one_letter_code
_entity_poly.pdbx_strand_id
1 'polypeptide(L)' 'VSAERKRSLTVAGHRTSVSLEEPFWEALKEIAAAQGLTVAALIAAIDGSREGVNLSSALRLHVLAHYRRLAAGPGA' A
#
# COMPACT_ATOMS: atom_id res chain seq x y z
N VAL A 1 7.61 14.35 -12.21
CA VAL A 1 7.85 13.57 -10.99
C VAL A 1 6.80 13.92 -9.95
N SER A 2 6.15 12.92 -9.39
CA SER A 2 5.11 13.14 -8.39
C SER A 2 5.73 13.47 -7.05
N ALA A 3 5.23 14.52 -6.40
CA ALA A 3 5.63 14.83 -5.05
C ALA A 3 4.94 13.85 -4.08
N GLU A 4 5.59 13.60 -2.97
CA GLU A 4 5.01 12.85 -1.87
C GLU A 4 3.85 13.65 -1.28
N ARG A 5 2.72 12.98 -1.05
CA ARG A 5 1.56 13.63 -0.45
C ARG A 5 1.23 12.95 0.86
N LYS A 6 0.97 13.75 1.87
CA LYS A 6 0.57 13.27 3.18
C LYS A 6 -0.93 13.08 3.22
N ARG A 7 -1.36 11.87 3.56
CA ARG A 7 -2.78 11.54 3.65
C ARG A 7 -3.10 11.05 5.05
N SER A 8 -4.16 11.59 5.64
CA SER A 8 -4.65 11.14 6.95
C SER A 8 -5.73 10.11 6.73
N LEU A 9 -5.65 9.00 7.44
CA LEU A 9 -6.67 7.97 7.35
C LEU A 9 -6.79 7.25 8.69
N THR A 10 -7.86 6.47 8.82
CA THR A 10 -8.09 5.66 10.00
C THR A 10 -7.71 4.22 9.65
N VAL A 11 -6.75 3.68 10.39
CA VAL A 11 -6.24 2.32 10.19
C VAL A 11 -6.36 1.58 11.51
N ALA A 12 -7.12 0.49 11.51
CA ALA A 12 -7.33 -0.34 12.70
C ALA A 12 -7.82 0.49 13.91
N GLY A 13 -8.70 1.46 13.64
CA GLY A 13 -9.29 2.29 14.68
C GLY A 13 -8.43 3.48 15.12
N HIS A 14 -7.25 3.66 14.53
CA HIS A 14 -6.35 4.76 14.87
C HIS A 14 -6.20 5.71 13.70
N ARG A 15 -6.16 7.03 14.01
CA ARG A 15 -5.83 8.01 13.00
C ARG A 15 -4.33 7.95 12.75
N THR A 16 -3.97 7.86 11.48
CA THR A 16 -2.56 7.85 11.09
C THR A 16 -2.37 8.64 9.82
N SER A 17 -1.13 9.00 9.53
CA SER A 17 -0.79 9.70 8.28
C SER A 17 0.25 8.87 7.54
N VAL A 18 0.09 8.79 6.23
CA VAL A 18 1.09 8.17 5.36
C VAL A 18 1.49 9.18 4.31
N SER A 19 2.76 9.17 3.95
CA SER A 19 3.29 10.02 2.88
C SER A 19 3.69 9.12 1.72
N LEU A 20 2.99 9.27 0.61
CA LEU A 20 3.24 8.47 -0.59
C LEU A 20 3.15 9.35 -1.82
N GLU A 21 3.97 9.02 -2.79
CA GLU A 21 3.85 9.61 -4.12
C GLU A 21 2.54 9.13 -4.74
N GLU A 22 1.96 9.97 -5.59
CA GLU A 22 0.66 9.68 -6.19
C GLU A 22 0.61 8.33 -6.92
N PRO A 23 1.62 7.94 -7.72
CA PRO A 23 1.59 6.63 -8.36
C PRO A 23 1.49 5.46 -7.39
N PHE A 24 2.13 5.55 -6.23
CA PHE A 24 2.01 4.49 -5.21
C PHE A 24 0.61 4.46 -4.62
N TRP A 25 0.00 5.62 -4.41
CA TRP A 25 -1.37 5.68 -3.88
C TRP A 25 -2.35 5.04 -4.88
N GLU A 26 -2.21 5.39 -6.16
CA GLU A 26 -3.06 4.80 -7.19
C GLU A 26 -2.87 3.30 -7.28
N ALA A 27 -1.63 2.82 -7.16
CA ALA A 27 -1.34 1.40 -7.16
C ALA A 27 -2.02 0.68 -5.99
N LEU A 28 -2.00 1.29 -4.80
CA LEU A 28 -2.68 0.70 -3.64
C LEU A 28 -4.17 0.58 -3.87
N LYS A 29 -4.79 1.58 -4.50
CA LYS A 29 -6.21 1.51 -4.82
C LYS A 29 -6.51 0.37 -5.79
N GLU A 30 -5.66 0.18 -6.79
CA GLU A 30 -5.83 -0.90 -7.75
C GLU A 30 -5.68 -2.27 -7.10
N ILE A 31 -4.69 -2.42 -6.23
CA ILE A 31 -4.46 -3.67 -5.53
C ILE A 31 -5.65 -4.00 -4.62
N ALA A 32 -6.11 -3.00 -3.87
CA ALA A 32 -7.26 -3.18 -2.99
C ALA A 32 -8.50 -3.61 -3.78
N ALA A 33 -8.77 -2.92 -4.90
CA ALA A 33 -9.90 -3.25 -5.74
C ALA A 33 -9.83 -4.68 -6.27
N ALA A 34 -8.63 -5.11 -6.67
CA ALA A 34 -8.44 -6.48 -7.18
C ALA A 34 -8.70 -7.53 -6.10
N GLN A 35 -8.52 -7.16 -4.83
CA GLN A 35 -8.74 -8.08 -3.71
C GLN A 35 -10.12 -7.90 -3.06
N GLY A 36 -10.94 -7.01 -3.59
CA GLY A 36 -12.25 -6.73 -3.01
C GLY A 36 -12.17 -5.98 -1.69
N LEU A 37 -11.11 -5.22 -1.47
CA LEU A 37 -10.88 -4.49 -0.23
C LEU A 37 -10.97 -2.98 -0.45
N THR A 38 -11.24 -2.25 0.63
CA THR A 38 -11.02 -0.81 0.61
C THR A 38 -9.53 -0.54 0.79
N VAL A 39 -9.09 0.64 0.37
CA VAL A 39 -7.69 1.04 0.57
C VAL A 39 -7.34 1.02 2.06
N ALA A 40 -8.26 1.50 2.92
CA ALA A 40 -8.01 1.49 4.36
C ALA A 40 -7.83 0.07 4.91
N ALA A 41 -8.63 -0.88 4.42
CA ALA A 41 -8.50 -2.28 4.84
C ALA A 41 -7.17 -2.88 4.38
N LEU A 42 -6.76 -2.58 3.15
CA LEU A 42 -5.48 -3.05 2.66
C LEU A 42 -4.33 -2.48 3.48
N ILE A 43 -4.37 -1.17 3.76
CA ILE A 43 -3.33 -0.54 4.56
C ILE A 43 -3.30 -1.11 5.98
N ALA A 44 -4.47 -1.39 6.57
CA ALA A 44 -4.51 -2.02 7.89
C ALA A 44 -3.84 -3.39 7.89
N ALA A 45 -4.05 -4.18 6.85
CA ALA A 45 -3.42 -5.49 6.74
C ALA A 45 -1.90 -5.37 6.63
N ILE A 46 -1.43 -4.42 5.83
CA ILE A 46 0.01 -4.20 5.67
C ILE A 46 0.61 -3.68 6.99
N ASP A 47 -0.08 -2.76 7.66
CA ASP A 47 0.38 -2.23 8.94
C ASP A 47 0.54 -3.34 9.97
N GLY A 48 -0.40 -4.28 10.00
CA GLY A 48 -0.35 -5.39 10.94
C GLY A 48 0.79 -6.37 10.68
N SER A 49 1.30 -6.42 9.47
CA SER A 49 2.35 -7.37 9.10
C SER A 49 3.73 -6.74 8.98
N ARG A 50 3.85 -5.42 9.10
CA ARG A 50 5.17 -4.79 8.98
C ARG A 50 6.00 -5.08 10.22
N GLU A 51 7.30 -5.25 10.00
CA GLU A 51 8.22 -5.57 11.08
C GLU A 51 9.38 -4.57 11.05
N GLY A 52 9.32 -3.57 11.93
CA GLY A 52 10.40 -2.62 12.09
C GLY A 52 10.59 -1.59 11.00
N VAL A 53 9.79 -1.62 9.93
CA VAL A 53 9.84 -0.58 8.89
C VAL A 53 8.67 0.38 9.10
N ASN A 54 8.84 1.63 8.66
CA ASN A 54 7.74 2.57 8.76
C ASN A 54 6.65 2.22 7.75
N LEU A 55 5.45 2.72 8.01
CA LEU A 55 4.28 2.33 7.21
C LEU A 55 4.43 2.74 5.74
N SER A 56 4.93 3.94 5.47
CA SER A 56 5.09 4.38 4.07
C SER A 56 6.03 3.46 3.31
N SER A 57 7.14 3.04 3.93
CA SER A 57 8.06 2.09 3.31
C SER A 57 7.40 0.73 3.10
N ALA A 58 6.65 0.26 4.09
CA ALA A 58 5.95 -1.02 3.97
C ALA A 58 4.95 -1.00 2.82
N LEU A 59 4.24 0.12 2.63
CA LEU A 59 3.30 0.26 1.53
C LEU A 59 4.01 0.23 0.18
N ARG A 60 5.12 0.96 0.05
CA ARG A 60 5.89 0.94 -1.20
C ARG A 60 6.41 -0.44 -1.53
N LEU A 61 6.93 -1.15 -0.54
CA LEU A 61 7.44 -2.51 -0.74
C LEU A 61 6.33 -3.48 -1.12
N HIS A 62 5.15 -3.31 -0.54
CA HIS A 62 3.99 -4.14 -0.91
C HIS A 62 3.60 -3.94 -2.37
N VAL A 63 3.54 -2.68 -2.81
CA VAL A 63 3.23 -2.35 -4.20
C VAL A 63 4.27 -2.98 -5.13
N LEU A 64 5.53 -2.82 -4.82
CA LEU A 64 6.60 -3.38 -5.65
C LEU A 64 6.49 -4.90 -5.75
N ALA A 65 6.30 -5.57 -4.62
CA ALA A 65 6.18 -7.03 -4.60
C ALA A 65 4.97 -7.50 -5.43
N HIS A 66 3.85 -6.79 -5.33
CA HIS A 66 2.64 -7.14 -6.07
C HIS A 66 2.90 -7.10 -7.58
N TYR A 67 3.48 -6.02 -8.07
CA TYR A 67 3.68 -5.87 -9.51
C TYR A 67 4.82 -6.72 -10.03
N ARG A 68 5.82 -7.02 -9.21
CA ARG A 68 6.86 -7.97 -9.61
C ARG A 68 6.30 -9.36 -9.81
N ARG A 69 5.36 -9.79 -8.95
CA ARG A 69 4.69 -11.08 -9.13
C ARG A 69 3.89 -11.11 -10.43
N LEU A 70 3.17 -10.02 -10.73
CA LEU A 70 2.43 -9.94 -11.98
C LEU A 70 3.34 -9.96 -13.19
N ALA A 71 4.46 -9.26 -13.12
CA ALA A 71 5.41 -9.22 -14.22
C ALA A 71 6.07 -10.58 -14.47
N ALA A 72 6.27 -11.37 -13.40
CA ALA A 72 6.82 -12.72 -13.53
C ALA A 72 5.84 -13.66 -14.22
N GLY A 73 4.55 -13.41 -14.06
CA GLY A 73 3.52 -14.21 -14.73
C GLY A 73 3.28 -15.56 -14.06
N PRO A 74 2.22 -16.24 -14.49
CA PRO A 74 1.91 -17.57 -13.97
C PRO A 74 2.99 -18.58 -14.41
N GLY A 75 3.40 -19.41 -13.47
CA GLY A 75 4.40 -20.41 -13.75
C GLY A 75 5.83 -19.94 -13.68
N ALA A 76 6.05 -18.71 -13.29
CA ALA A 76 7.39 -18.17 -13.11
C ALA A 76 7.99 -18.62 -11.79
#